data_945689b53fab399af160537d377bceeb
#
_entry.id   945689b53fab399af160537d377bceeb
#
_cell.length_a   1.000
_cell.length_b   1.000
_cell.length_c   1.000
_cell.angle_alpha   90.00
_cell.angle_beta   90.00
_cell.angle_gamma   90.00
#
_symmetry.space_group_name_H-M   'P 1'
#
loop_
_entity.id
_entity.type
_entity.pdbx_description
1 polymer ?
#
loop_
_entity_poly.entity_id
_entity_poly.type
_entity_poly.pdbx_seq_one_letter_code
_entity_poly.pdbx_strand_id
1 'polypeptide(L)'
;MSRIYFSCVPFDKGDVTLALESGVDGIIVPAEHVEQVAGLSRCPVWAAEETPLAVLGVKADEEAVLQRLHKGERVVLARGWEVIPVENLLAQSDSVLAEAGTLDEARLAAGILERGVAGIVVSRAAVADLKDIVAQCKMARGREELLPAVVTRVEPVGLGHRVCADTLSLLRKGQGMLVGNSSAFTFLVHAETERNEYVAARPFRVNAGAVHAYVRLPGDQTGHGSRHESQEDGHPRDLLEA
;
A
#
# COMPACT_ATOMS: atom_id res chain seq x y z
N MET A 1 2.17 -11.63 -3.76
CA MET A 1 2.08 -10.63 -2.65
C MET A 1 0.64 -10.31 -2.36
N SER A 2 0.19 -10.48 -1.14
CA SER A 2 -1.20 -10.32 -0.76
C SER A 2 -1.65 -8.85 -0.77
N ARG A 3 -2.80 -8.56 -1.37
CA ARG A 3 -3.47 -7.26 -1.25
C ARG A 3 -4.25 -7.21 0.06
N ILE A 4 -4.46 -6.03 0.60
CA ILE A 4 -5.21 -5.86 1.85
C ILE A 4 -6.55 -5.20 1.54
N TYR A 5 -7.60 -5.93 1.82
CA TYR A 5 -8.98 -5.46 1.70
C TYR A 5 -9.59 -5.28 3.09
N PHE A 6 -10.54 -4.39 3.23
CA PHE A 6 -11.30 -4.23 4.46
C PHE A 6 -12.77 -4.52 4.21
N SER A 7 -13.34 -5.42 5.01
CA SER A 7 -14.77 -5.73 4.99
C SER A 7 -15.50 -4.90 6.04
N CYS A 8 -16.28 -3.92 5.59
CA CYS A 8 -17.13 -3.06 6.42
C CYS A 8 -18.59 -3.54 6.37
N VAL A 9 -18.83 -4.71 6.90
CA VAL A 9 -20.15 -5.32 7.01
C VAL A 9 -20.43 -5.66 8.48
N PRO A 10 -21.46 -5.06 9.10
CA PRO A 10 -22.35 -4.02 8.60
C PRO A 10 -21.63 -2.70 8.33
N PHE A 11 -22.21 -1.86 7.46
CA PHE A 11 -21.61 -0.59 7.06
C PHE A 11 -21.44 0.40 8.22
N ASP A 12 -20.27 1.04 8.27
CA ASP A 12 -19.96 2.16 9.14
C ASP A 12 -19.05 3.16 8.41
N LYS A 13 -19.47 4.42 8.35
CA LYS A 13 -18.74 5.46 7.63
C LYS A 13 -17.39 5.78 8.24
N GLY A 14 -17.28 5.73 9.57
CA GLY A 14 -16.02 5.97 10.30
C GLY A 14 -15.00 4.88 9.99
N ASP A 15 -15.43 3.62 10.01
CA ASP A 15 -14.58 2.47 9.69
C ASP A 15 -14.09 2.51 8.23
N VAL A 16 -14.96 2.92 7.29
CA VAL A 16 -14.56 3.14 5.88
C VAL A 16 -13.51 4.23 5.76
N THR A 17 -13.71 5.36 6.45
CA THR A 17 -12.72 6.46 6.46
C THR A 17 -11.39 6.00 7.02
N LEU A 18 -11.39 5.28 8.14
CA LEU A 18 -10.19 4.70 8.73
C LEU A 18 -9.48 3.74 7.76
N ALA A 19 -10.24 2.91 7.04
CA ALA A 19 -9.67 1.98 6.06
C ALA A 19 -8.98 2.71 4.91
N LEU A 20 -9.63 3.75 4.35
CA LEU A 20 -9.05 4.59 3.30
C LEU A 20 -7.77 5.29 3.78
N GLU A 21 -7.79 5.88 4.97
CA GLU A 21 -6.61 6.52 5.58
C GLU A 21 -5.49 5.52 5.89
N SER A 22 -5.84 4.28 6.20
CA SER A 22 -4.87 3.20 6.44
C SER A 22 -4.22 2.70 5.16
N GLY A 23 -4.78 3.07 3.99
CA GLY A 23 -4.24 2.71 2.69
C GLY A 23 -4.52 1.26 2.31
N VAL A 24 -5.72 0.74 2.57
CA VAL A 24 -6.14 -0.57 2.06
C VAL A 24 -6.18 -0.59 0.52
N ASP A 25 -6.04 -1.77 -0.07
CA ASP A 25 -6.03 -1.95 -1.52
C ASP A 25 -7.45 -2.11 -2.10
N GLY A 26 -8.49 -2.19 -1.25
CA GLY A 26 -9.89 -2.23 -1.62
C GLY A 26 -10.81 -2.36 -0.41
N ILE A 27 -12.09 -2.09 -0.61
CA ILE A 27 -13.10 -2.13 0.44
C ILE A 27 -14.28 -2.98 -0.01
N ILE A 28 -14.83 -3.76 0.91
CA ILE A 28 -16.06 -4.56 0.72
C ILE A 28 -17.14 -3.96 1.60
N VAL A 29 -18.27 -3.61 1.01
CA VAL A 29 -19.43 -3.01 1.70
C VAL A 29 -20.72 -3.65 1.19
N PRO A 30 -21.86 -3.53 1.92
CA PRO A 30 -23.16 -3.89 1.37
C PRO A 30 -23.44 -3.18 0.05
N ALA A 31 -24.16 -3.82 -0.88
CA ALA A 31 -24.37 -3.34 -2.25
C ALA A 31 -24.93 -1.91 -2.31
N GLU A 32 -25.83 -1.54 -1.40
CA GLU A 32 -26.44 -0.21 -1.30
C GLU A 32 -25.45 0.91 -1.00
N HIS A 33 -24.23 0.59 -0.51
CA HIS A 33 -23.22 1.58 -0.17
C HIS A 33 -22.06 1.66 -1.17
N VAL A 34 -22.02 0.78 -2.17
CA VAL A 34 -20.90 0.69 -3.14
C VAL A 34 -20.67 2.02 -3.86
N GLU A 35 -21.71 2.62 -4.44
CA GLU A 35 -21.59 3.89 -5.17
C GLU A 35 -21.12 5.04 -4.26
N GLN A 36 -21.64 5.10 -3.04
CA GLN A 36 -21.26 6.12 -2.05
C GLN A 36 -19.77 6.03 -1.72
N VAL A 37 -19.27 4.81 -1.46
CA VAL A 37 -17.88 4.59 -1.09
C VAL A 37 -16.95 4.74 -2.29
N ALA A 38 -17.34 4.29 -3.47
CA ALA A 38 -16.60 4.45 -4.71
C ALA A 38 -16.36 5.92 -5.08
N GLY A 39 -17.33 6.80 -4.79
CA GLY A 39 -17.17 8.24 -4.96
C GLY A 39 -16.14 8.89 -4.04
N LEU A 40 -15.77 8.25 -2.95
CA LEU A 40 -14.79 8.73 -1.97
C LEU A 40 -13.42 8.04 -2.09
N SER A 41 -13.38 6.92 -2.79
CA SER A 41 -12.24 6.01 -2.82
C SER A 41 -11.52 6.02 -4.16
N ARG A 42 -10.19 5.86 -4.14
CA ARG A 42 -9.39 5.56 -5.33
C ARG A 42 -9.09 4.05 -5.49
N CYS A 43 -9.38 3.26 -4.46
CA CYS A 43 -9.24 1.81 -4.52
C CYS A 43 -10.57 1.15 -4.93
N PRO A 44 -10.55 -0.09 -5.44
CA PRO A 44 -11.74 -0.86 -5.78
C PRO A 44 -12.69 -1.00 -4.59
N VAL A 45 -13.99 -0.86 -4.86
CA VAL A 45 -15.06 -1.11 -3.89
C VAL A 45 -15.91 -2.26 -4.43
N TRP A 46 -16.11 -3.28 -3.62
CA TRP A 46 -16.88 -4.47 -3.99
C TRP A 46 -18.11 -4.61 -3.12
N ALA A 47 -19.18 -5.14 -3.71
CA ALA A 47 -20.36 -5.54 -2.96
C ALA A 47 -20.08 -6.82 -2.16
N ALA A 48 -20.55 -6.87 -0.92
CA ALA A 48 -20.39 -8.04 -0.06
C ALA A 48 -21.11 -9.26 -0.67
N GLU A 49 -22.20 -9.05 -1.36
CA GLU A 49 -23.02 -10.05 -2.04
C GLU A 49 -22.25 -10.70 -3.20
N GLU A 50 -21.30 -9.98 -3.81
CA GLU A 50 -20.42 -10.46 -4.90
C GLU A 50 -19.11 -11.09 -4.38
N THR A 51 -18.88 -11.01 -3.07
CA THR A 51 -17.68 -11.54 -2.41
C THR A 51 -18.04 -12.46 -1.24
N PRO A 52 -18.77 -13.56 -1.50
CA PRO A 52 -19.28 -14.41 -0.42
C PRO A 52 -18.16 -15.08 0.37
N LEU A 53 -18.44 -15.28 1.65
CA LEU A 53 -17.61 -16.06 2.56
C LEU A 53 -17.81 -17.57 2.32
N ALA A 54 -16.73 -18.31 2.24
CA ALA A 54 -16.73 -19.78 2.15
C ALA A 54 -16.03 -20.37 3.37
N VAL A 55 -16.70 -21.29 4.05
CA VAL A 55 -16.13 -22.07 5.16
C VAL A 55 -15.51 -23.34 4.56
N LEU A 56 -14.30 -23.67 5.01
CA LEU A 56 -13.61 -24.90 4.64
C LEU A 56 -13.73 -25.89 5.80
N GLY A 57 -14.62 -26.85 5.71
CA GLY A 57 -14.80 -27.89 6.72
C GLY A 57 -14.44 -29.29 6.22
N VAL A 58 -14.65 -29.54 4.92
CA VAL A 58 -14.40 -30.82 4.29
C VAL A 58 -13.81 -30.61 2.87
N LYS A 59 -13.24 -31.66 2.31
CA LYS A 59 -12.62 -31.60 0.98
C LYS A 59 -13.57 -31.12 -0.13
N ALA A 60 -14.84 -31.43 -0.03
CA ALA A 60 -15.86 -30.97 -0.98
C ALA A 60 -15.99 -29.44 -1.00
N ASP A 61 -15.73 -28.76 0.13
CA ASP A 61 -15.74 -27.30 0.20
C ASP A 61 -14.57 -26.70 -0.58
N GLU A 62 -13.37 -27.32 -0.51
CA GLU A 62 -12.20 -26.92 -1.29
C GLU A 62 -12.51 -27.01 -2.79
N GLU A 63 -13.10 -28.13 -3.23
CA GLU A 63 -13.47 -28.35 -4.62
C GLU A 63 -14.52 -27.34 -5.12
N ALA A 64 -15.51 -27.02 -4.28
CA ALA A 64 -16.51 -26.02 -4.58
C ALA A 64 -15.91 -24.61 -4.72
N VAL A 65 -15.00 -24.23 -3.81
CA VAL A 65 -14.26 -22.96 -3.86
C VAL A 65 -13.42 -22.91 -5.16
N LEU A 66 -12.67 -23.96 -5.49
CA LEU A 66 -11.87 -24.00 -6.72
C LEU A 66 -12.70 -23.82 -7.99
N GLN A 67 -13.86 -24.48 -8.06
CA GLN A 67 -14.76 -24.32 -9.20
C GLN A 67 -15.22 -22.87 -9.38
N ARG A 68 -15.46 -22.15 -8.29
CA ARG A 68 -15.85 -20.75 -8.32
C ARG A 68 -14.68 -19.85 -8.73
N LEU A 69 -13.50 -20.07 -8.17
CA LEU A 69 -12.28 -19.34 -8.54
C LEU A 69 -11.93 -19.52 -10.02
N HIS A 70 -12.08 -20.73 -10.57
CA HIS A 70 -11.86 -21.00 -12.01
C HIS A 70 -12.88 -20.31 -12.92
N LYS A 71 -14.08 -20.01 -12.43
CA LYS A 71 -15.09 -19.19 -13.14
C LYS A 71 -14.79 -17.68 -13.05
N GLY A 72 -13.74 -17.28 -12.32
CA GLY A 72 -13.41 -15.89 -12.09
C GLY A 72 -14.26 -15.21 -11.01
N GLU A 73 -14.99 -15.98 -10.21
CA GLU A 73 -15.74 -15.45 -9.08
C GLU A 73 -14.79 -15.08 -7.94
N ARG A 74 -15.16 -14.05 -7.18
CA ARG A 74 -14.46 -13.70 -5.93
C ARG A 74 -15.06 -14.53 -4.80
N VAL A 75 -14.19 -15.23 -4.07
CA VAL A 75 -14.57 -16.00 -2.90
C VAL A 75 -13.59 -15.68 -1.79
N VAL A 76 -14.10 -15.37 -0.61
CA VAL A 76 -13.30 -15.11 0.58
C VAL A 76 -13.41 -16.30 1.51
N LEU A 77 -12.31 -16.90 1.90
CA LEU A 77 -12.28 -17.96 2.91
C LEU A 77 -12.63 -17.34 4.27
N ALA A 78 -13.71 -17.80 4.87
CA ALA A 78 -14.16 -17.35 6.18
C ALA A 78 -13.13 -17.67 7.27
N ARG A 79 -13.09 -16.88 8.32
CA ARG A 79 -12.20 -17.11 9.48
C ARG A 79 -12.31 -18.54 10.01
N GLY A 80 -11.23 -19.03 10.60
CA GLY A 80 -11.11 -20.40 11.08
C GLY A 80 -10.59 -21.38 10.03
N TRP A 81 -10.16 -20.85 8.86
CA TRP A 81 -9.48 -21.67 7.85
C TRP A 81 -8.15 -22.24 8.41
N GLU A 82 -7.81 -23.43 7.96
CA GLU A 82 -6.54 -24.10 8.29
C GLU A 82 -5.53 -23.93 7.17
N VAL A 83 -4.24 -24.02 7.49
CA VAL A 83 -3.14 -23.79 6.53
C VAL A 83 -3.18 -24.79 5.37
N ILE A 84 -3.32 -26.09 5.66
CA ILE A 84 -3.25 -27.12 4.62
C ILE A 84 -4.34 -26.98 3.55
N PRO A 85 -5.64 -26.79 3.87
CA PRO A 85 -6.66 -26.50 2.85
C PRO A 85 -6.35 -25.27 2.02
N VAL A 86 -5.82 -24.21 2.63
CA VAL A 86 -5.43 -22.98 1.90
C VAL A 86 -4.25 -23.23 0.97
N GLU A 87 -3.24 -24.00 1.38
CA GLU A 87 -2.13 -24.43 0.52
C GLU A 87 -2.60 -25.23 -0.68
N ASN A 88 -3.56 -26.15 -0.50
CA ASN A 88 -4.16 -26.92 -1.58
C ASN A 88 -4.86 -26.01 -2.61
N LEU A 89 -5.58 -24.99 -2.15
CA LEU A 89 -6.21 -23.99 -3.02
C LEU A 89 -5.16 -23.14 -3.74
N LEU A 90 -4.13 -22.68 -3.05
CA LEU A 90 -3.05 -21.89 -3.62
C LEU A 90 -2.22 -22.66 -4.66
N ALA A 91 -2.10 -23.99 -4.52
CA ALA A 91 -1.45 -24.82 -5.53
C ALA A 91 -2.19 -24.82 -6.89
N GLN A 92 -3.49 -24.48 -6.90
CA GLN A 92 -4.36 -24.57 -8.07
C GLN A 92 -4.93 -23.22 -8.52
N SER A 93 -4.85 -22.18 -7.70
CA SER A 93 -5.38 -20.85 -8.01
C SER A 93 -4.58 -19.73 -7.33
N ASP A 94 -4.28 -18.69 -8.11
CA ASP A 94 -3.62 -17.48 -7.60
C ASP A 94 -4.61 -16.43 -7.08
N SER A 95 -5.92 -16.74 -7.05
CA SER A 95 -6.99 -15.76 -6.72
C SER A 95 -7.61 -15.98 -5.35
N VAL A 96 -6.94 -16.75 -4.47
CA VAL A 96 -7.47 -17.07 -3.13
C VAL A 96 -7.46 -15.83 -2.24
N LEU A 97 -8.62 -15.48 -1.68
CA LEU A 97 -8.78 -14.44 -0.66
C LEU A 97 -9.06 -15.11 0.70
N ALA A 98 -8.46 -14.61 1.77
CA ALA A 98 -8.68 -15.14 3.12
C ALA A 98 -9.06 -14.03 4.10
N GLU A 99 -10.08 -14.26 4.91
CA GLU A 99 -10.48 -13.35 5.96
C GLU A 99 -9.52 -13.45 7.16
N ALA A 100 -9.19 -12.30 7.73
CA ALA A 100 -8.41 -12.18 8.96
C ALA A 100 -9.11 -11.24 9.95
N GLY A 101 -9.25 -11.67 11.20
CA GLY A 101 -9.82 -10.89 12.28
C GLY A 101 -8.79 -10.48 13.33
N THR A 102 -7.52 -10.79 13.11
CA THR A 102 -6.40 -10.40 13.96
C THR A 102 -5.15 -10.15 13.14
N LEU A 103 -4.18 -9.46 13.72
CA LEU A 103 -2.88 -9.25 13.10
C LEU A 103 -2.13 -10.57 12.83
N ASP A 104 -2.24 -11.54 13.73
CA ASP A 104 -1.56 -12.83 13.59
C ASP A 104 -2.18 -13.67 12.47
N GLU A 105 -3.51 -13.68 12.34
CA GLU A 105 -4.18 -14.31 11.18
C GLU A 105 -3.76 -13.65 9.86
N ALA A 106 -3.64 -12.32 9.83
CA ALA A 106 -3.19 -11.60 8.64
C ALA A 106 -1.74 -11.94 8.28
N ARG A 107 -0.85 -12.03 9.26
CA ARG A 107 0.54 -12.45 9.05
C ARG A 107 0.64 -13.88 8.54
N LEU A 108 -0.15 -14.78 9.14
CA LEU A 108 -0.21 -16.18 8.72
C LEU A 108 -0.64 -16.27 7.24
N ALA A 109 -1.74 -15.62 6.88
CA ALA A 109 -2.24 -15.58 5.50
C ALA A 109 -1.21 -15.00 4.50
N ALA A 110 -0.45 -13.96 4.93
CA ALA A 110 0.60 -13.34 4.11
C ALA A 110 1.82 -14.26 3.90
N GLY A 111 2.06 -15.21 4.81
CA GLY A 111 3.23 -16.09 4.80
C GLY A 111 3.00 -17.48 4.22
N ILE A 112 1.77 -17.88 3.92
CA ILE A 112 1.48 -19.22 3.38
C ILE A 112 2.24 -19.45 2.08
N LEU A 113 3.00 -20.55 1.99
CA LEU A 113 3.85 -20.90 0.85
C LEU A 113 4.80 -19.76 0.41
N GLU A 114 5.28 -18.94 1.37
CA GLU A 114 6.17 -17.77 1.15
C GLU A 114 5.58 -16.66 0.27
N ARG A 115 4.62 -16.96 -0.60
CA ARG A 115 3.96 -15.99 -1.49
C ARG A 115 2.68 -15.38 -0.91
N GLY A 116 2.08 -16.03 0.08
CA GLY A 116 0.81 -15.66 0.69
C GLY A 116 -0.42 -15.86 -0.20
N VAL A 117 -1.58 -15.57 0.35
CA VAL A 117 -2.85 -15.50 -0.42
C VAL A 117 -2.87 -14.27 -1.34
N ALA A 118 -3.72 -14.27 -2.36
CA ALA A 118 -3.88 -13.13 -3.28
C ALA A 118 -4.35 -11.87 -2.56
N GLY A 119 -5.21 -12.02 -1.59
CA GLY A 119 -5.66 -10.91 -0.76
C GLY A 119 -6.10 -11.35 0.64
N ILE A 120 -5.82 -10.50 1.60
CA ILE A 120 -6.24 -10.61 2.98
C ILE A 120 -7.42 -9.68 3.18
N VAL A 121 -8.57 -10.22 3.57
CA VAL A 121 -9.77 -9.45 3.86
C VAL A 121 -9.84 -9.25 5.37
N VAL A 122 -9.49 -8.05 5.83
CA VAL A 122 -9.57 -7.72 7.25
C VAL A 122 -11.03 -7.52 7.61
N SER A 123 -11.54 -8.31 8.55
CA SER A 123 -12.91 -8.21 9.03
C SER A 123 -13.10 -6.96 9.90
N ARG A 124 -14.32 -6.48 9.99
CA ARG A 124 -14.67 -5.36 10.86
C ARG A 124 -14.31 -5.58 12.33
N ALA A 125 -14.28 -6.83 12.79
CA ALA A 125 -13.86 -7.16 14.15
C ALA A 125 -12.41 -6.72 14.47
N ALA A 126 -11.55 -6.61 13.45
CA ALA A 126 -10.16 -6.17 13.58
C ALA A 126 -9.94 -4.71 13.18
N VAL A 127 -10.98 -3.88 13.15
CA VAL A 127 -10.86 -2.47 12.74
C VAL A 127 -9.88 -1.68 13.60
N ALA A 128 -9.78 -1.99 14.88
CA ALA A 128 -8.83 -1.35 15.80
C ALA A 128 -7.36 -1.60 15.39
N ASP A 129 -7.06 -2.79 14.86
CA ASP A 129 -5.73 -3.21 14.45
C ASP A 129 -5.44 -2.96 12.97
N LEU A 130 -6.40 -2.39 12.22
CA LEU A 130 -6.34 -2.26 10.77
C LEU A 130 -5.08 -1.53 10.29
N LYS A 131 -4.71 -0.43 10.95
CA LYS A 131 -3.50 0.34 10.61
C LYS A 131 -2.24 -0.52 10.76
N ASP A 132 -2.15 -1.29 11.81
CA ASP A 132 -0.99 -2.14 12.09
C ASP A 132 -0.95 -3.33 11.12
N ILE A 133 -2.09 -3.94 10.80
CA ILE A 133 -2.20 -5.00 9.80
C ILE A 133 -1.73 -4.48 8.44
N VAL A 134 -2.26 -3.34 7.97
CA VAL A 134 -1.87 -2.75 6.69
C VAL A 134 -0.39 -2.40 6.69
N ALA A 135 0.11 -1.74 7.73
CA ALA A 135 1.51 -1.36 7.83
C ALA A 135 2.43 -2.58 7.75
N GLN A 136 2.16 -3.62 8.55
CA GLN A 136 3.04 -4.79 8.62
C GLN A 136 2.97 -5.65 7.36
N CYS A 137 1.78 -5.89 6.81
CA CYS A 137 1.65 -6.66 5.57
C CYS A 137 2.21 -5.90 4.36
N LYS A 138 2.15 -4.56 4.35
CA LYS A 138 2.79 -3.75 3.30
C LYS A 138 4.29 -3.59 3.50
N MET A 139 4.79 -3.53 4.73
CA MET A 139 6.22 -3.53 5.01
C MET A 139 6.90 -4.84 4.58
N ALA A 140 6.18 -5.97 4.63
CA ALA A 140 6.66 -7.23 4.06
C ALA A 140 6.74 -7.21 2.52
N ARG A 141 6.10 -6.23 1.86
CA ARG A 141 6.04 -6.11 0.38
C ARG A 141 7.31 -5.58 -0.27
N GLY A 142 8.26 -5.10 0.47
CA GLY A 142 9.51 -4.62 -0.13
C GLY A 142 10.39 -3.92 0.88
N ARG A 143 11.27 -4.67 1.50
CA ARG A 143 12.52 -4.09 1.96
C ARG A 143 13.40 -3.89 0.73
N GLU A 144 13.50 -2.66 0.26
CA GLU A 144 14.61 -2.31 -0.61
C GLU A 144 15.86 -2.26 0.27
N GLU A 145 16.87 -3.00 -0.11
CA GLU A 145 18.16 -2.95 0.55
C GLU A 145 18.78 -1.58 0.27
N LEU A 146 18.97 -0.80 1.32
CA LEU A 146 19.68 0.48 1.22
C LEU A 146 21.18 0.20 1.25
N LEU A 147 21.84 0.45 0.13
CA LEU A 147 23.29 0.35 0.03
C LEU A 147 23.94 1.64 0.51
N PRO A 148 25.05 1.56 1.29
CA PRO A 148 25.81 2.74 1.65
C PRO A 148 26.44 3.35 0.40
N ALA A 149 26.29 4.66 0.21
CA ALA A 149 26.91 5.40 -0.87
C ALA A 149 28.00 6.32 -0.34
N VAL A 150 29.10 6.44 -1.11
CA VAL A 150 30.20 7.36 -0.81
C VAL A 150 30.14 8.52 -1.78
N VAL A 151 30.10 9.75 -1.25
CA VAL A 151 30.18 10.96 -2.07
C VAL A 151 31.59 11.09 -2.62
N THR A 152 31.75 10.96 -3.94
CA THR A 152 33.06 11.04 -4.61
C THR A 152 33.36 12.45 -5.15
N ARG A 153 32.32 13.25 -5.40
CA ARG A 153 32.46 14.60 -5.95
C ARG A 153 31.30 15.47 -5.52
N VAL A 154 31.57 16.74 -5.22
CA VAL A 154 30.57 17.77 -4.94
C VAL A 154 30.87 18.95 -5.85
N GLU A 155 29.88 19.37 -6.64
CA GLU A 155 29.98 20.53 -7.50
C GLU A 155 28.92 21.56 -7.16
N PRO A 156 29.28 22.83 -6.97
CA PRO A 156 28.32 23.91 -6.82
C PRO A 156 27.67 24.18 -8.19
N VAL A 157 26.36 23.99 -8.29
CA VAL A 157 25.59 24.26 -9.52
C VAL A 157 24.81 25.58 -9.46
N GLY A 158 25.10 26.43 -8.49
CA GLY A 158 24.41 27.69 -8.25
C GLY A 158 23.11 27.55 -7.47
N LEU A 159 22.31 28.65 -7.48
CA LEU A 159 21.00 28.67 -6.84
C LEU A 159 19.95 28.10 -7.82
N GLY A 160 19.57 26.85 -7.65
CA GLY A 160 18.46 26.24 -8.34
C GLY A 160 17.14 26.37 -7.58
N HIS A 161 16.03 26.00 -8.22
CA HIS A 161 14.74 25.89 -7.53
C HIS A 161 14.77 24.69 -6.58
N ARG A 162 14.40 24.91 -5.33
CA ARG A 162 14.27 23.86 -4.33
C ARG A 162 12.84 23.35 -4.31
N VAL A 163 12.67 22.06 -4.51
CA VAL A 163 11.38 21.39 -4.40
C VAL A 163 11.24 20.75 -3.02
N CYS A 164 10.16 21.06 -2.33
CA CYS A 164 9.75 20.38 -1.11
C CYS A 164 8.48 19.58 -1.40
N ALA A 165 8.49 18.30 -1.04
CA ALA A 165 7.30 17.46 -1.09
C ALA A 165 6.64 17.43 0.28
N ASP A 166 5.38 17.83 0.35
CA ASP A 166 4.59 17.76 1.57
C ASP A 166 3.68 16.53 1.52
N THR A 167 3.72 15.72 2.58
CA THR A 167 2.90 14.51 2.71
C THR A 167 1.61 14.81 3.47
N LEU A 168 0.55 14.05 3.18
CA LEU A 168 -0.71 14.13 3.93
C LEU A 168 -0.61 13.53 5.34
N SER A 169 0.46 12.78 5.61
CA SER A 169 0.72 12.16 6.92
C SER A 169 1.98 12.71 7.55
N LEU A 170 2.02 12.72 8.88
CA LEU A 170 3.23 13.07 9.63
C LEU A 170 4.20 11.89 9.62
N LEU A 171 5.39 12.10 9.09
CA LEU A 171 6.47 11.14 9.08
C LEU A 171 7.19 11.11 10.43
N ARG A 172 7.66 9.94 10.83
CA ARG A 172 8.41 9.76 12.08
C ARG A 172 9.91 9.94 11.82
N LYS A 173 10.68 10.08 12.91
CA LYS A 173 12.14 10.04 12.83
C LYS A 173 12.59 8.72 12.17
N GLY A 174 13.46 8.80 11.19
CA GLY A 174 13.90 7.67 10.36
C GLY A 174 13.03 7.41 9.12
N GLN A 175 11.94 8.15 8.93
CA GLN A 175 11.10 8.07 7.74
C GLN A 175 11.38 9.24 6.79
N GLY A 176 11.19 9.00 5.50
CA GLY A 176 11.41 9.98 4.44
C GLY A 176 10.87 9.50 3.11
N MET A 177 11.43 10.01 2.03
CA MET A 177 11.08 9.63 0.66
C MET A 177 12.34 9.21 -0.09
N LEU A 178 12.18 8.31 -1.05
CA LEU A 178 13.20 8.00 -2.03
C LEU A 178 13.19 9.07 -3.12
N VAL A 179 14.29 9.80 -3.25
CA VAL A 179 14.45 10.93 -4.18
C VAL A 179 15.65 10.68 -5.08
N GLY A 180 15.51 10.92 -6.37
CA GLY A 180 16.59 10.72 -7.34
C GLY A 180 16.29 11.35 -8.70
N ASN A 181 17.15 11.12 -9.66
CA ASN A 181 16.97 11.59 -11.04
C ASN A 181 16.10 10.63 -11.88
N SER A 182 15.99 9.38 -11.43
CA SER A 182 15.23 8.34 -12.12
C SER A 182 14.81 7.26 -11.11
N SER A 183 13.97 6.32 -11.55
CA SER A 183 13.60 5.15 -10.75
C SER A 183 14.77 4.18 -10.52
N ALA A 184 15.82 4.26 -11.32
CA ALA A 184 16.95 3.34 -11.25
C ALA A 184 17.92 3.68 -10.11
N PHE A 185 17.95 4.94 -9.68
CA PHE A 185 18.85 5.38 -8.62
C PHE A 185 18.20 6.47 -7.78
N THR A 186 17.93 6.14 -6.51
CA THR A 186 17.28 7.03 -5.56
C THR A 186 18.03 7.05 -4.24
N PHE A 187 17.97 8.17 -3.53
CA PHE A 187 18.44 8.33 -2.16
C PHE A 187 17.27 8.42 -1.20
N LEU A 188 17.43 7.86 0.00
CA LEU A 188 16.50 8.11 1.08
C LEU A 188 16.76 9.51 1.66
N VAL A 189 15.82 10.43 1.44
CA VAL A 189 15.84 11.76 2.03
C VAL A 189 14.88 11.78 3.22
N HIS A 190 15.44 12.07 4.39
CA HIS A 190 14.70 12.11 5.65
C HIS A 190 13.72 13.29 5.71
N ALA A 191 12.57 13.09 6.34
CA ALA A 191 11.64 14.19 6.60
C ALA A 191 12.22 15.18 7.62
N GLU A 192 11.77 16.43 7.57
CA GLU A 192 12.21 17.50 8.48
C GLU A 192 11.61 17.30 9.89
N THR A 193 11.90 16.15 10.51
CA THR A 193 11.35 15.77 11.83
C THR A 193 12.08 16.39 13.00
N GLU A 194 13.28 16.94 12.77
CA GLU A 194 14.11 17.51 13.83
C GLU A 194 13.90 19.03 13.91
N ARG A 195 13.77 19.51 15.14
CA ARG A 195 13.72 20.93 15.44
C ARG A 195 15.13 21.46 15.66
N ASN A 196 15.44 22.61 15.08
CA ASN A 196 16.64 23.36 15.44
C ASN A 196 16.27 24.75 15.97
N GLU A 197 17.28 25.52 16.34
CA GLU A 197 17.09 26.86 16.93
C GLU A 197 16.34 27.84 16.01
N TYR A 198 16.45 27.66 14.69
CA TYR A 198 15.92 28.58 13.68
C TYR A 198 14.69 28.05 12.94
N VAL A 199 14.48 26.73 12.95
CA VAL A 199 13.43 26.11 12.15
C VAL A 199 12.64 25.11 12.97
N ALA A 200 11.32 25.29 13.00
CA ALA A 200 10.41 24.32 13.61
C ALA A 200 10.43 23.00 12.84
N ALA A 201 10.20 21.90 13.55
CA ALA A 201 10.04 20.59 12.92
C ALA A 201 8.84 20.60 11.95
N ARG A 202 9.03 20.02 10.77
CA ARG A 202 8.00 19.87 9.73
C ARG A 202 7.96 18.40 9.29
N PRO A 203 7.42 17.51 10.13
CA PRO A 203 7.45 16.06 9.88
C PRO A 203 6.64 15.63 8.66
N PHE A 204 5.87 16.51 8.06
CA PHE A 204 5.16 16.31 6.81
C PHE A 204 5.99 16.68 5.57
N ARG A 205 7.19 17.26 5.73
CA ARG A 205 7.98 17.80 4.62
C ARG A 205 9.26 17.04 4.38
N VAL A 206 9.52 16.74 3.12
CA VAL A 206 10.79 16.22 2.63
C VAL A 206 11.34 17.19 1.60
N ASN A 207 12.60 17.60 1.76
CA ASN A 207 13.28 18.45 0.81
C ASN A 207 13.84 17.59 -0.33
N ALA A 208 13.16 17.59 -1.45
CA ALA A 208 13.50 16.76 -2.62
C ALA A 208 14.66 17.35 -3.47
N GLY A 209 15.17 18.54 -3.16
CA GLY A 209 16.29 19.13 -3.89
C GLY A 209 15.89 19.85 -5.18
N ALA A 210 16.68 19.71 -6.23
CA ALA A 210 16.52 20.44 -7.50
C ALA A 210 15.39 19.90 -8.39
N VAL A 211 14.98 20.69 -9.38
CA VAL A 211 13.74 20.57 -10.17
C VAL A 211 13.55 19.27 -10.98
N HIS A 212 14.53 18.44 -11.19
CA HIS A 212 14.39 17.18 -11.93
C HIS A 212 14.37 15.94 -11.05
N ALA A 213 13.94 16.09 -9.78
CA ALA A 213 13.90 14.99 -8.85
C ALA A 213 12.78 13.98 -9.19
N TYR A 214 13.14 12.70 -9.20
CA TYR A 214 12.20 11.59 -9.14
C TYR A 214 11.89 11.29 -7.67
N VAL A 215 10.62 11.21 -7.33
CA VAL A 215 10.18 10.91 -5.96
C VAL A 215 9.37 9.64 -5.96
N ARG A 216 9.76 8.69 -5.12
CA ARG A 216 9.00 7.46 -4.87
C ARG A 216 8.39 7.52 -3.48
N LEU A 217 7.08 7.40 -3.42
CA LEU A 217 6.34 7.34 -2.16
C LEU A 217 6.35 5.92 -1.59
N PRO A 218 6.39 5.77 -0.25
CA PRO A 218 6.21 4.47 0.37
C PRO A 218 4.87 3.85 -0.05
N GLY A 219 4.91 2.63 -0.57
CA GLY A 219 3.71 1.88 -0.98
C GLY A 219 3.31 2.00 -2.45
N ASP A 220 3.95 2.85 -3.25
CA ASP A 220 3.71 2.91 -4.69
C ASP A 220 4.57 1.88 -5.43
N GLN A 221 4.00 0.70 -5.67
CA GLN A 221 4.63 -0.36 -6.47
C GLN A 221 4.24 -0.29 -7.95
N THR A 222 3.46 0.68 -8.38
CA THR A 222 2.89 0.70 -9.73
C THR A 222 3.74 1.42 -10.77
N GLY A 223 4.94 1.90 -10.43
CA GLY A 223 5.86 2.51 -11.41
C GLY A 223 5.31 3.76 -12.13
N HIS A 224 4.22 4.32 -11.63
CA HIS A 224 3.71 5.59 -12.13
C HIS A 224 4.40 6.73 -11.38
N GLY A 225 5.49 7.20 -11.95
CA GLY A 225 6.08 8.46 -11.56
C GLY A 225 5.04 9.57 -11.74
N SER A 226 4.58 10.15 -10.65
CA SER A 226 3.83 11.39 -10.73
C SER A 226 4.79 12.47 -11.23
N ARG A 227 4.75 12.77 -12.54
CA ARG A 227 5.33 14.01 -13.07
C ARG A 227 4.50 15.15 -12.49
N HIS A 228 5.02 15.83 -11.52
CA HIS A 228 4.57 17.19 -11.24
C HIS A 228 5.13 18.07 -12.36
N GLU A 229 4.29 18.43 -13.32
CA GLU A 229 4.54 19.57 -14.17
C GLU A 229 4.42 20.82 -13.29
N SER A 230 5.56 21.39 -12.93
CA SER A 230 5.61 22.77 -12.47
C SER A 230 5.26 23.66 -13.68
N GLN A 231 4.26 24.49 -13.54
CA GLN A 231 3.93 25.56 -14.48
C GLN A 231 5.20 26.38 -14.72
N GLU A 232 5.73 26.30 -15.95
CA GLU A 232 6.85 27.11 -16.41
C GLU A 232 6.37 28.54 -16.66
N ASP A 233 6.80 29.48 -15.83
CA ASP A 233 7.04 30.83 -16.30
C ASP A 233 8.42 30.83 -16.95
N GLY A 234 8.44 31.14 -18.26
CA GLY A 234 9.54 30.87 -19.15
C GLY A 234 10.87 31.48 -18.77
N HIS A 235 11.90 30.64 -18.78
CA HIS A 235 13.26 31.03 -19.19
C HIS A 235 14.04 29.81 -19.70
N PRO A 236 15.03 29.99 -20.56
CA PRO A 236 15.42 29.01 -21.55
C PRO A 236 16.27 27.87 -21.01
N ARG A 237 16.04 26.73 -21.66
CA ARG A 237 16.85 25.53 -21.55
C ARG A 237 18.26 25.83 -22.03
N ASP A 238 19.24 25.58 -21.19
CA ASP A 238 20.57 25.25 -21.61
C ASP A 238 21.16 24.12 -20.78
N LEU A 239 21.26 22.99 -21.46
CA LEU A 239 22.31 22.00 -21.48
C LEU A 239 22.84 21.46 -20.14
N LEU A 240 22.56 20.19 -19.89
CA LEU A 240 23.55 19.25 -19.38
C LEU A 240 23.43 17.93 -20.12
N GLU A 241 24.19 17.80 -21.21
CA GLU A 241 24.79 16.56 -21.66
C GLU A 241 26.09 16.35 -20.88
N ALA A 242 26.19 15.22 -20.18
CA ALA A 242 27.36 14.39 -19.96
C ALA A 242 26.99 13.22 -19.03
#